data_03748e72108341e423a3e11e7e82672f
#
_entry.id   03748e72108341e423a3e11e7e82672f
#
_cell.length_a   1.000
_cell.length_b   1.000
_cell.length_c   1.000
_cell.angle_alpha   90.00
_cell.angle_beta   90.00
_cell.angle_gamma   90.00
#
_symmetry.space_group_name_H-M   'P 1'
#
loop_
_entity.id
_entity.type
_entity.pdbx_description
1 polymer ?
#
loop_
_entity_poly.entity_id
_entity_poly.type
_entity_poly.pdbx_seq_one_letter_code
_entity_poly.pdbx_strand_id
1 'polypeptide(L)'
;MTTHPIEAIFDYIIVGGGTAGCLLANRLSADASKKVLLIEAGRKDDYHWIHVPAGYLYCIGNPRTDWLYNTEPEAGLNGRALRYPRGKTLGGSSSINGMIYMRGQARNYDEWAQLTGDSAWTWANALPYFKLHENHYKGADAFHGAVGTAPELMQDKTIAYQKILRHRKAGGEWQVSKQRLHWPVLDAFAEAAAQAGIPATDDFNRGNNEGVGYFEVNQKEGWRWNTAKAFLRPTCYGRPNFELWNKAQVTKLIIEKQADGSQRCTGVEVWTGLEHISVLATRDAGAERGLMGEVILCAGAVGSPQILQLSGIGPGALLQKHGIAVVKDLPGVGANLQDHLQIRSVYKIKPDTAKTAWGLSLNTMANSLLGKARIGLEYAIKRTGPLSMAPSQLGAFTRSSPDYAYPNIQYHIQPLSLDAFGEPLHTFNAFTASVCNLAPTSRGTVHIKSPSFEDAPAIAPNYLSTDADKKVAADSLRVTRRIVSQSALAKYQPEEFTPGVQFQTDEELARLAGDIATTIFHPVGTTKMGSADDAMAVVDSHLRVRGIRGLRVVDAGVMPLITSGNTNSPTLMVAEKAAEWIQAGV
;
A
#
# COMPACT_ATOMS: atom_id res chain seq x y z
N MET A 1 -34.03 -8.69 1.25
CA MET A 1 -34.70 -8.26 -0.01
C MET A 1 -33.97 -6.99 -0.46
N THR A 2 -33.68 -6.88 -1.74
CA THR A 2 -33.06 -5.68 -2.33
C THR A 2 -34.04 -4.49 -2.18
N THR A 3 -33.55 -3.36 -1.72
CA THR A 3 -34.34 -2.13 -1.56
C THR A 3 -34.35 -1.29 -2.84
N HIS A 4 -33.49 -1.65 -3.80
CA HIS A 4 -33.27 -0.90 -5.05
C HIS A 4 -33.43 -1.80 -6.28
N PRO A 5 -33.67 -1.25 -7.48
CA PRO A 5 -33.77 -2.02 -8.74
C PRO A 5 -32.52 -2.88 -8.96
N ILE A 6 -32.72 -4.11 -9.47
CA ILE A 6 -31.62 -4.99 -9.87
C ILE A 6 -31.24 -4.60 -11.30
N GLU A 7 -29.98 -4.12 -11.45
CA GLU A 7 -29.48 -3.64 -12.74
C GLU A 7 -28.80 -4.76 -13.54
N ALA A 8 -28.00 -5.62 -12.86
CA ALA A 8 -27.24 -6.65 -13.54
C ALA A 8 -26.84 -7.83 -12.61
N ILE A 9 -26.43 -8.93 -13.25
CA ILE A 9 -25.98 -10.16 -12.58
C ILE A 9 -24.60 -10.54 -13.10
N PHE A 10 -23.66 -10.85 -12.18
CA PHE A 10 -22.28 -11.23 -12.48
C PHE A 10 -21.87 -12.50 -11.73
N ASP A 11 -20.84 -13.20 -12.21
CA ASP A 11 -20.19 -14.28 -11.47
C ASP A 11 -19.30 -13.70 -10.34
N TYR A 12 -18.59 -12.62 -10.62
CA TYR A 12 -17.72 -11.93 -9.66
C TYR A 12 -17.97 -10.43 -9.66
N ILE A 13 -18.18 -9.87 -8.46
CA ILE A 13 -18.25 -8.42 -8.23
C ILE A 13 -17.03 -8.02 -7.40
N ILE A 14 -16.12 -7.26 -7.99
CA ILE A 14 -14.90 -6.75 -7.35
C ILE A 14 -15.16 -5.31 -6.94
N VAL A 15 -15.07 -5.03 -5.64
CA VAL A 15 -15.36 -3.72 -5.05
C VAL A 15 -14.06 -2.98 -4.76
N GLY A 16 -13.74 -1.97 -5.57
CA GLY A 16 -12.54 -1.16 -5.51
C GLY A 16 -11.53 -1.49 -6.62
N GLY A 17 -11.33 -0.56 -7.53
CA GLY A 17 -10.37 -0.62 -8.64
C GLY A 17 -8.94 -0.24 -8.24
N GLY A 18 -8.52 -0.61 -7.02
CA GLY A 18 -7.18 -0.40 -6.49
C GLY A 18 -6.18 -1.49 -6.90
N THR A 19 -5.12 -1.62 -6.09
CA THR A 19 -4.02 -2.56 -6.34
C THR A 19 -4.49 -3.99 -6.53
N ALA A 20 -5.23 -4.54 -5.58
CA ALA A 20 -5.73 -5.90 -5.64
C ALA A 20 -6.85 -6.07 -6.68
N GLY A 21 -7.82 -5.13 -6.70
CA GLY A 21 -8.97 -5.23 -7.59
C GLY A 21 -8.62 -5.21 -9.08
N CYS A 22 -7.65 -4.39 -9.50
CA CYS A 22 -7.16 -4.38 -10.87
C CYS A 22 -6.54 -5.73 -11.28
N LEU A 23 -5.75 -6.33 -10.39
CA LEU A 23 -5.15 -7.64 -10.62
C LEU A 23 -6.21 -8.73 -10.68
N LEU A 24 -7.12 -8.78 -9.70
CA LEU A 24 -8.20 -9.77 -9.67
C LEU A 24 -9.10 -9.68 -10.91
N ALA A 25 -9.46 -8.46 -11.32
CA ALA A 25 -10.24 -8.25 -12.54
C ALA A 25 -9.54 -8.87 -13.77
N ASN A 26 -8.21 -8.69 -13.87
CA ASN A 26 -7.43 -9.30 -14.94
C ASN A 26 -7.46 -10.84 -14.85
N ARG A 27 -7.25 -11.39 -13.67
CA ARG A 27 -7.12 -12.83 -13.45
C ARG A 27 -8.46 -13.55 -13.65
N LEU A 28 -9.54 -13.02 -13.06
CA LEU A 28 -10.85 -13.68 -13.08
C LEU A 28 -11.54 -13.55 -14.44
N SER A 29 -11.42 -12.41 -15.13
CA SER A 29 -11.99 -12.24 -16.47
C SER A 29 -11.21 -12.95 -17.58
N ALA A 30 -10.08 -13.61 -17.27
CA ALA A 30 -9.38 -14.45 -18.24
C ALA A 30 -10.18 -15.69 -18.65
N ASP A 31 -11.06 -16.17 -17.79
CA ASP A 31 -12.08 -17.16 -18.13
C ASP A 31 -13.28 -16.47 -18.78
N ALA A 32 -13.43 -16.63 -20.09
CA ALA A 32 -14.49 -16.01 -20.88
C ALA A 32 -15.92 -16.49 -20.48
N SER A 33 -16.04 -17.60 -19.74
CA SER A 33 -17.31 -18.10 -19.23
C SER A 33 -17.80 -17.35 -17.98
N LYS A 34 -16.96 -16.50 -17.36
CA LYS A 34 -17.22 -15.76 -16.13
C LYS A 34 -17.47 -14.29 -16.43
N LYS A 35 -18.61 -13.76 -16.01
CA LYS A 35 -18.89 -12.32 -16.06
C LYS A 35 -18.29 -11.65 -14.83
N VAL A 36 -17.43 -10.65 -15.04
CA VAL A 36 -16.69 -9.93 -13.99
C VAL A 36 -17.00 -8.46 -14.02
N LEU A 37 -17.48 -7.91 -12.93
CA LEU A 37 -17.66 -6.48 -12.71
C LEU A 37 -16.59 -5.95 -11.76
N LEU A 38 -15.94 -4.86 -12.15
CA LEU A 38 -15.09 -4.05 -11.28
C LEU A 38 -15.78 -2.70 -11.01
N ILE A 39 -16.03 -2.39 -9.74
CA ILE A 39 -16.66 -1.14 -9.31
C ILE A 39 -15.61 -0.25 -8.66
N GLU A 40 -15.45 0.99 -9.14
CA GLU A 40 -14.53 1.99 -8.62
C GLU A 40 -15.28 3.29 -8.26
N ALA A 41 -15.12 3.74 -7.01
CA ALA A 41 -15.77 4.95 -6.53
C ALA A 41 -15.23 6.23 -7.20
N GLY A 42 -13.95 6.21 -7.55
CA GLY A 42 -13.28 7.34 -8.20
C GLY A 42 -13.44 7.37 -9.71
N ARG A 43 -12.70 8.27 -10.32
CA ARG A 43 -12.63 8.43 -11.78
C ARG A 43 -11.66 7.45 -12.42
N LYS A 44 -11.63 7.44 -13.76
CA LYS A 44 -10.52 6.82 -14.50
C LYS A 44 -9.21 7.52 -14.14
N ASP A 45 -8.09 6.83 -14.32
CA ASP A 45 -6.75 7.36 -14.10
C ASP A 45 -6.28 8.22 -15.30
N ASP A 46 -7.15 9.13 -15.76
CA ASP A 46 -6.94 10.01 -16.91
C ASP A 46 -6.35 11.38 -16.55
N TYR A 47 -6.11 11.66 -15.27
CA TYR A 47 -5.45 12.86 -14.81
C TYR A 47 -3.94 12.75 -15.07
N HIS A 48 -3.40 13.64 -15.92
CA HIS A 48 -2.01 13.54 -16.40
C HIS A 48 -0.94 13.44 -15.30
N TRP A 49 -1.17 14.09 -14.15
CA TRP A 49 -0.25 14.03 -13.02
C TRP A 49 -0.16 12.65 -12.36
N ILE A 50 -1.15 11.79 -12.51
CA ILE A 50 -1.05 10.39 -12.09
C ILE A 50 0.12 9.70 -12.80
N HIS A 51 0.39 10.07 -14.04
CA HIS A 51 1.37 9.37 -14.88
C HIS A 51 2.78 9.92 -14.75
N VAL A 52 2.94 11.19 -14.37
CA VAL A 52 4.24 11.79 -14.07
C VAL A 52 4.69 11.32 -12.68
N PRO A 53 5.91 10.74 -12.50
CA PRO A 53 6.33 10.21 -11.21
C PRO A 53 6.23 11.20 -10.06
N ALA A 54 6.75 12.42 -10.19
CA ALA A 54 6.62 13.47 -9.17
C ALA A 54 5.20 14.05 -9.05
N GLY A 55 4.29 13.66 -9.93
CA GLY A 55 2.91 14.15 -9.97
C GLY A 55 2.05 13.74 -8.77
N TYR A 56 2.52 12.82 -7.92
CA TYR A 56 1.86 12.51 -6.63
C TYR A 56 1.63 13.78 -5.79
N LEU A 57 2.49 14.79 -5.91
CA LEU A 57 2.35 16.10 -5.26
C LEU A 57 1.06 16.85 -5.65
N TYR A 58 0.52 16.58 -6.84
CA TYR A 58 -0.72 17.16 -7.35
C TYR A 58 -1.92 16.22 -7.23
N CYS A 59 -1.69 14.97 -6.85
CA CYS A 59 -2.71 13.95 -6.67
C CYS A 59 -3.14 13.82 -5.20
N ILE A 60 -2.19 13.92 -4.26
CA ILE A 60 -2.45 13.90 -2.81
C ILE A 60 -3.09 15.24 -2.41
N GLY A 61 -4.20 15.16 -1.65
CA GLY A 61 -4.99 16.32 -1.27
C GLY A 61 -5.90 16.87 -2.40
N ASN A 62 -5.95 16.19 -3.54
CA ASN A 62 -6.82 16.56 -4.64
C ASN A 62 -8.09 15.69 -4.65
N PRO A 63 -9.31 16.26 -4.50
CA PRO A 63 -10.55 15.50 -4.44
C PRO A 63 -10.86 14.69 -5.71
N ARG A 64 -10.17 14.95 -6.82
CA ARG A 64 -10.25 14.17 -8.05
C ARG A 64 -9.62 12.78 -7.90
N THR A 65 -8.60 12.65 -7.03
CA THR A 65 -7.73 11.47 -6.95
C THR A 65 -7.52 10.93 -5.55
N ASP A 66 -7.98 11.66 -4.51
CA ASP A 66 -7.76 11.36 -3.10
C ASP A 66 -9.09 11.35 -2.34
N TRP A 67 -9.25 10.42 -1.41
CA TRP A 67 -10.39 10.36 -0.48
C TRP A 67 -10.39 11.48 0.56
N LEU A 68 -9.27 12.18 0.74
CA LEU A 68 -9.07 13.28 1.69
C LEU A 68 -9.29 12.87 3.16
N TYR A 69 -9.01 11.64 3.52
CA TYR A 69 -9.12 11.19 4.89
C TYR A 69 -8.12 11.91 5.81
N ASN A 70 -8.52 12.02 7.08
CA ASN A 70 -7.65 12.43 8.18
C ASN A 70 -7.77 11.42 9.31
N THR A 71 -6.73 11.30 10.13
CA THR A 71 -6.81 10.56 11.38
C THR A 71 -7.62 11.34 12.41
N GLU A 72 -8.12 10.65 13.42
CA GLU A 72 -8.51 11.32 14.66
C GLU A 72 -7.26 11.94 15.33
N PRO A 73 -7.43 12.92 16.25
CA PRO A 73 -6.30 13.44 17.03
C PRO A 73 -5.62 12.32 17.83
N GLU A 74 -4.29 12.22 17.70
CA GLU A 74 -3.47 11.12 18.25
C GLU A 74 -2.69 11.60 19.50
N ALA A 75 -2.86 10.92 20.65
CA ALA A 75 -2.15 11.26 21.88
C ALA A 75 -0.62 11.12 21.71
N GLY A 76 -0.15 10.05 21.05
CA GLY A 76 1.27 9.86 20.77
C GLY A 76 1.87 10.86 19.77
N LEU A 77 1.03 11.63 19.09
CA LEU A 77 1.43 12.74 18.23
C LEU A 77 1.13 14.11 18.86
N ASN A 78 1.07 14.18 20.17
CA ASN A 78 0.83 15.41 20.94
C ASN A 78 -0.49 16.10 20.55
N GLY A 79 -1.53 15.32 20.25
CA GLY A 79 -2.86 15.80 19.88
C GLY A 79 -3.03 16.16 18.39
N ARG A 80 -2.02 15.96 17.54
CA ARG A 80 -2.13 16.22 16.10
C ARG A 80 -2.96 15.15 15.39
N ALA A 81 -3.78 15.59 14.43
CA ALA A 81 -4.35 14.74 13.40
C ALA A 81 -3.47 14.81 12.14
N LEU A 82 -3.41 13.71 11.39
CA LEU A 82 -2.64 13.62 10.16
C LEU A 82 -3.55 13.49 8.94
N ARG A 83 -3.17 14.10 7.81
CA ARG A 83 -3.73 13.73 6.51
C ARG A 83 -3.42 12.27 6.23
N TYR A 84 -4.44 11.52 5.76
CA TYR A 84 -4.35 10.07 5.53
C TYR A 84 -4.75 9.72 4.08
N PRO A 85 -3.99 10.18 3.07
CA PRO A 85 -4.37 10.07 1.67
C PRO A 85 -4.54 8.62 1.22
N ARG A 86 -5.64 8.38 0.52
CA ARG A 86 -5.96 7.12 -0.17
C ARG A 86 -6.48 7.42 -1.57
N GLY A 87 -6.01 6.65 -2.55
CA GLY A 87 -6.42 6.89 -3.94
C GLY A 87 -7.91 6.67 -4.17
N LYS A 88 -8.62 7.71 -4.67
CA LYS A 88 -10.00 7.67 -5.16
C LYS A 88 -9.99 7.80 -6.68
N THR A 89 -9.43 6.81 -7.32
CA THR A 89 -9.25 6.75 -8.78
C THR A 89 -8.90 5.33 -9.19
N LEU A 90 -9.09 4.98 -10.45
CA LEU A 90 -8.66 3.69 -10.97
C LEU A 90 -7.15 3.47 -10.77
N GLY A 91 -6.79 2.28 -10.30
CA GLY A 91 -5.47 1.96 -9.77
C GLY A 91 -5.33 2.26 -8.26
N GLY A 92 -6.31 2.92 -7.64
CA GLY A 92 -6.32 3.24 -6.21
C GLY A 92 -5.05 3.96 -5.77
N SER A 93 -4.52 3.56 -4.61
CA SER A 93 -3.29 4.18 -4.07
C SER A 93 -2.05 3.94 -4.95
N SER A 94 -2.00 2.93 -5.84
CA SER A 94 -0.91 2.78 -6.80
C SER A 94 -0.83 3.94 -7.82
N SER A 95 -1.91 4.69 -8.00
CA SER A 95 -1.98 5.86 -8.87
C SER A 95 -1.42 7.13 -8.22
N ILE A 96 -1.30 7.18 -6.88
CA ILE A 96 -0.85 8.37 -6.14
C ILE A 96 0.32 8.12 -5.18
N ASN A 97 0.81 6.88 -5.05
CA ASN A 97 1.89 6.49 -4.14
C ASN A 97 3.29 6.93 -4.61
N GLY A 98 4.30 6.64 -3.79
CA GLY A 98 5.70 6.91 -4.09
C GLY A 98 6.38 5.92 -5.05
N MET A 99 5.68 4.93 -5.59
CA MET A 99 6.19 3.93 -6.56
C MET A 99 7.33 3.04 -6.07
N ILE A 100 7.75 3.13 -4.82
CA ILE A 100 8.84 2.32 -4.29
C ILE A 100 8.43 0.85 -4.28
N TYR A 101 9.26 0.00 -4.87
CA TYR A 101 9.04 -1.43 -4.94
C TYR A 101 9.69 -2.13 -3.75
N MET A 102 8.87 -2.73 -2.89
CA MET A 102 9.33 -3.47 -1.71
C MET A 102 8.45 -4.69 -1.49
N ARG A 103 9.07 -5.81 -1.08
CA ARG A 103 8.37 -7.05 -0.73
C ARG A 103 8.29 -7.29 0.77
N GLY A 104 9.12 -6.62 1.57
CA GLY A 104 9.32 -6.92 2.98
C GLY A 104 10.38 -8.00 3.21
N GLN A 105 10.44 -8.52 4.42
CA GLN A 105 11.36 -9.59 4.83
C GLN A 105 10.68 -10.96 4.73
N ALA A 106 11.45 -12.02 4.46
CA ALA A 106 10.96 -13.39 4.41
C ALA A 106 10.20 -13.78 5.68
N ARG A 107 10.73 -13.40 6.85
CA ARG A 107 10.12 -13.67 8.16
C ARG A 107 8.68 -13.10 8.31
N ASN A 108 8.34 -12.01 7.62
CA ASN A 108 6.98 -11.45 7.69
C ASN A 108 5.94 -12.47 7.22
N TYR A 109 6.26 -13.19 6.17
CA TYR A 109 5.39 -14.22 5.57
C TYR A 109 5.38 -15.50 6.41
N ASP A 110 6.55 -15.89 6.96
CA ASP A 110 6.64 -17.03 7.88
C ASP A 110 5.84 -16.76 9.18
N GLU A 111 5.85 -15.52 9.69
CA GLU A 111 5.00 -15.07 10.80
C GLU A 111 3.50 -15.12 10.42
N TRP A 112 3.14 -14.73 9.18
CA TRP A 112 1.75 -14.86 8.70
C TRP A 112 1.31 -16.33 8.66
N ALA A 113 2.19 -17.24 8.21
CA ALA A 113 1.92 -18.67 8.21
C ALA A 113 1.69 -19.21 9.63
N GLN A 114 2.47 -18.77 10.60
CA GLN A 114 2.28 -19.14 12.02
C GLN A 114 0.95 -18.62 12.57
N LEU A 115 0.61 -17.34 12.33
CA LEU A 115 -0.61 -16.71 12.82
C LEU A 115 -1.89 -17.29 12.21
N THR A 116 -1.82 -17.74 10.98
CA THR A 116 -2.96 -18.34 10.27
C THR A 116 -3.04 -19.86 10.46
N GLY A 117 -1.94 -20.50 10.88
CA GLY A 117 -1.81 -21.95 10.88
C GLY A 117 -1.73 -22.56 9.47
N ASP A 118 -1.40 -21.75 8.44
CA ASP A 118 -1.41 -22.17 7.04
C ASP A 118 -0.06 -21.89 6.37
N SER A 119 0.64 -22.95 6.01
CA SER A 119 1.94 -22.90 5.35
C SER A 119 1.90 -22.23 3.96
N ALA A 120 0.73 -22.07 3.35
CA ALA A 120 0.57 -21.33 2.11
C ALA A 120 1.11 -19.89 2.20
N TRP A 121 1.20 -19.32 3.39
CA TRP A 121 1.70 -17.96 3.64
C TRP A 121 3.20 -17.88 3.92
N THR A 122 3.94 -18.98 4.02
CA THR A 122 5.40 -18.92 4.18
C THR A 122 6.08 -18.17 3.03
N TRP A 123 7.27 -17.62 3.28
CA TRP A 123 8.04 -16.95 2.22
C TRP A 123 8.26 -17.84 0.99
N ALA A 124 8.59 -19.11 1.22
CA ALA A 124 8.80 -20.05 0.12
C ALA A 124 7.57 -20.17 -0.78
N ASN A 125 6.36 -20.10 -0.18
CA ASN A 125 5.08 -20.19 -0.90
C ASN A 125 4.52 -18.82 -1.33
N ALA A 126 5.07 -17.70 -0.87
CA ALA A 126 4.72 -16.34 -1.29
C ALA A 126 5.59 -15.84 -2.47
N LEU A 127 6.89 -16.17 -2.46
CA LEU A 127 7.85 -15.72 -3.47
C LEU A 127 7.43 -16.01 -4.92
N PRO A 128 6.89 -17.19 -5.27
CA PRO A 128 6.44 -17.47 -6.62
C PRO A 128 5.38 -16.47 -7.13
N TYR A 129 4.47 -16.00 -6.26
CA TYR A 129 3.43 -15.05 -6.63
C TYR A 129 3.95 -13.64 -6.86
N PHE A 130 5.02 -13.23 -6.16
CA PHE A 130 5.74 -12.01 -6.49
C PHE A 130 6.37 -12.07 -7.88
N LYS A 131 7.01 -13.19 -8.19
CA LYS A 131 7.68 -13.40 -9.50
C LYS A 131 6.69 -13.48 -10.66
N LEU A 132 5.46 -13.93 -10.40
CA LEU A 132 4.45 -14.19 -11.42
C LEU A 132 4.06 -12.95 -12.22
N HIS A 133 3.83 -11.82 -11.57
CA HIS A 133 3.42 -10.57 -12.22
C HIS A 133 4.58 -9.63 -12.52
N GLU A 134 5.76 -9.87 -11.95
CA GLU A 134 6.91 -8.98 -12.04
C GLU A 134 7.58 -8.99 -13.42
N ASN A 135 8.00 -7.82 -13.87
CA ASN A 135 8.96 -7.62 -14.95
C ASN A 135 10.13 -6.79 -14.43
N HIS A 136 11.12 -7.50 -13.90
CA HIS A 136 12.28 -6.87 -13.30
C HIS A 136 13.31 -6.48 -14.36
N TYR A 137 13.87 -5.26 -14.27
CA TYR A 137 14.80 -4.72 -15.28
C TYR A 137 16.14 -5.47 -15.39
N LYS A 138 16.55 -6.19 -14.34
CA LYS A 138 17.72 -7.07 -14.36
C LYS A 138 17.45 -8.44 -14.99
N GLY A 139 16.20 -8.75 -15.35
CA GLY A 139 15.77 -10.06 -15.79
C GLY A 139 15.33 -10.97 -14.65
N ALA A 140 15.05 -12.24 -14.99
CA ALA A 140 14.64 -13.25 -14.03
C ALA A 140 15.82 -13.89 -13.33
N ASP A 141 15.66 -14.15 -12.02
CA ASP A 141 16.61 -14.92 -11.20
C ASP A 141 15.88 -15.75 -10.14
N ALA A 142 16.60 -16.25 -9.13
CA ALA A 142 15.98 -16.99 -8.02
C ALA A 142 14.91 -16.17 -7.27
N PHE A 143 15.02 -14.86 -7.24
CA PHE A 143 14.12 -13.96 -6.50
C PHE A 143 13.21 -13.15 -7.40
N HIS A 144 13.58 -12.85 -8.63
CA HIS A 144 12.87 -11.96 -9.54
C HIS A 144 12.24 -12.69 -10.72
N GLY A 145 11.11 -12.14 -11.22
CA GLY A 145 10.44 -12.53 -12.43
C GLY A 145 10.70 -11.53 -13.57
N ALA A 146 10.53 -11.99 -14.81
CA ALA A 146 10.57 -11.15 -15.99
C ALA A 146 9.64 -11.68 -17.07
N VAL A 147 9.37 -10.89 -18.11
CA VAL A 147 8.60 -11.34 -19.29
C VAL A 147 9.25 -12.58 -19.90
N GLY A 148 8.45 -13.62 -20.17
CA GLY A 148 8.91 -14.87 -20.76
C GLY A 148 9.61 -15.82 -19.77
N THR A 149 9.61 -15.52 -18.47
CA THR A 149 10.05 -16.47 -17.44
C THR A 149 9.10 -17.66 -17.44
N ALA A 150 9.60 -18.82 -17.85
CA ALA A 150 8.78 -20.03 -17.94
C ALA A 150 8.30 -20.47 -16.55
N PRO A 151 7.12 -21.10 -16.47
CA PRO A 151 6.58 -21.67 -15.23
C PRO A 151 7.48 -22.72 -14.56
N GLU A 152 8.44 -23.26 -15.29
CA GLU A 152 9.40 -24.28 -14.84
C GLU A 152 10.30 -23.83 -13.69
N LEU A 153 10.51 -22.52 -13.52
CA LEU A 153 11.18 -21.95 -12.34
C LEU A 153 10.29 -21.92 -11.08
N MET A 154 9.02 -22.26 -11.21
CA MET A 154 8.10 -22.42 -10.11
C MET A 154 8.00 -23.90 -9.77
N GLN A 155 8.67 -24.32 -8.71
CA GLN A 155 8.71 -25.73 -8.27
C GLN A 155 7.37 -26.24 -7.70
N ASP A 156 6.35 -25.41 -7.62
CA ASP A 156 5.07 -25.78 -7.02
C ASP A 156 4.07 -26.33 -8.05
N LYS A 157 3.60 -27.55 -7.77
CA LYS A 157 2.95 -28.47 -8.70
C LYS A 157 1.41 -28.45 -8.64
N THR A 158 0.77 -27.36 -8.27
CA THR A 158 -0.69 -27.35 -8.34
C THR A 158 -1.15 -27.32 -9.80
N ILE A 159 -1.76 -28.40 -10.23
CA ILE A 159 -2.21 -28.64 -11.62
C ILE A 159 -3.11 -27.52 -12.13
N ALA A 160 -3.90 -26.89 -11.26
CA ALA A 160 -4.78 -25.78 -11.60
C ALA A 160 -3.98 -24.53 -11.99
N TYR A 161 -2.95 -24.19 -11.23
CA TYR A 161 -2.11 -23.01 -11.49
C TYR A 161 -1.25 -23.17 -12.73
N GLN A 162 -0.70 -24.37 -12.95
CA GLN A 162 0.01 -24.69 -14.21
C GLN A 162 -0.91 -24.57 -15.44
N LYS A 163 -2.21 -24.90 -15.31
CA LYS A 163 -3.19 -24.75 -16.39
C LYS A 163 -3.46 -23.28 -16.70
N ILE A 164 -3.53 -22.43 -15.67
CA ILE A 164 -3.66 -20.97 -15.80
C ILE A 164 -2.41 -20.37 -16.45
N LEU A 165 -1.21 -20.82 -16.04
CA LEU A 165 0.06 -20.35 -16.60
C LEU A 165 0.27 -20.77 -18.06
N ARG A 166 -0.21 -21.95 -18.48
CA ARG A 166 -0.13 -22.41 -19.89
C ARG A 166 -0.95 -21.54 -20.85
N HIS A 167 -2.01 -20.87 -20.37
CA HIS A 167 -2.85 -19.99 -21.18
C HIS A 167 -2.40 -18.52 -21.12
N ARG A 168 -1.42 -18.18 -20.26
CA ARG A 168 -0.81 -16.86 -20.19
C ARG A 168 0.44 -16.83 -21.06
N LYS A 169 0.52 -15.87 -21.96
CA LYS A 169 1.81 -15.35 -22.41
C LYS A 169 2.46 -14.81 -21.13
N ALA A 170 3.43 -15.55 -20.62
CA ALA A 170 4.02 -15.43 -19.30
C ALA A 170 4.25 -14.00 -18.81
N GLY A 171 3.75 -13.68 -17.58
CA GLY A 171 4.20 -12.68 -16.61
C GLY A 171 4.65 -11.29 -17.11
N GLY A 172 5.00 -10.45 -16.16
CA GLY A 172 5.66 -9.20 -16.51
C GLY A 172 4.74 -8.00 -16.70
N GLU A 173 3.53 -8.06 -16.16
CA GLU A 173 2.64 -6.91 -16.20
C GLU A 173 3.11 -5.77 -15.28
N TRP A 174 3.75 -6.11 -14.14
CA TRP A 174 4.19 -5.18 -13.11
C TRP A 174 5.66 -4.79 -13.31
N GLN A 175 5.88 -3.59 -13.85
CA GLN A 175 7.22 -3.11 -14.17
C GLN A 175 7.98 -2.69 -12.92
N VAL A 176 9.22 -3.18 -12.80
CA VAL A 176 10.20 -2.77 -11.79
C VAL A 176 11.43 -2.26 -12.50
N SER A 177 11.86 -1.05 -12.18
CA SER A 177 13.02 -0.41 -12.81
C SER A 177 13.89 0.33 -11.80
N LYS A 178 15.13 0.63 -12.22
CA LYS A 178 16.01 1.55 -11.47
C LYS A 178 15.44 2.97 -11.53
N GLN A 179 15.80 3.80 -10.55
CA GLN A 179 15.58 5.23 -10.59
C GLN A 179 16.38 5.90 -11.72
N ARG A 180 15.84 6.97 -12.27
CA ARG A 180 16.40 7.69 -13.42
C ARG A 180 17.13 8.99 -13.03
N LEU A 181 17.47 9.11 -11.76
CA LEU A 181 18.13 10.29 -11.18
C LEU A 181 19.00 9.87 -9.99
N HIS A 182 20.19 10.45 -9.89
CA HIS A 182 21.10 10.36 -8.77
C HIS A 182 21.40 11.74 -8.21
N TRP A 183 21.67 11.80 -6.91
CA TRP A 183 22.03 13.03 -6.21
C TRP A 183 23.32 12.83 -5.44
N PRO A 184 24.35 13.69 -5.65
CA PRO A 184 25.63 13.55 -4.93
C PRO A 184 25.50 13.55 -3.39
N VAL A 185 24.52 14.27 -2.86
CA VAL A 185 24.25 14.26 -1.40
C VAL A 185 23.68 12.92 -0.92
N LEU A 186 22.89 12.24 -1.77
CA LEU A 186 22.37 10.91 -1.45
C LEU A 186 23.45 9.83 -1.56
N ASP A 187 24.34 9.95 -2.55
CA ASP A 187 25.49 9.06 -2.69
C ASP A 187 26.40 9.18 -1.46
N ALA A 188 26.65 10.41 -0.99
CA ALA A 188 27.39 10.66 0.25
C ALA A 188 26.67 10.14 1.50
N PHE A 189 25.35 10.20 1.54
CA PHE A 189 24.58 9.59 2.63
C PHE A 189 24.69 8.06 2.62
N ALA A 190 24.67 7.43 1.45
CA ALA A 190 24.86 5.98 1.34
C ALA A 190 26.26 5.56 1.84
N GLU A 191 27.30 6.32 1.48
CA GLU A 191 28.65 6.10 1.98
C GLU A 191 28.73 6.32 3.50
N ALA A 192 28.10 7.38 4.02
CA ALA A 192 28.03 7.63 5.46
C ALA A 192 27.30 6.52 6.21
N ALA A 193 26.22 5.98 5.65
CA ALA A 193 25.52 4.84 6.22
C ALA A 193 26.43 3.58 6.26
N ALA A 194 27.22 3.34 5.20
CA ALA A 194 28.21 2.26 5.18
C ALA A 194 29.31 2.46 6.25
N GLN A 195 29.80 3.70 6.43
CA GLN A 195 30.75 4.05 7.50
C GLN A 195 30.13 3.86 8.91
N ALA A 196 28.82 4.02 9.03
CA ALA A 196 28.08 3.75 10.27
C ALA A 196 27.75 2.27 10.49
N GLY A 197 28.18 1.37 9.58
CA GLY A 197 28.03 -0.09 9.70
C GLY A 197 26.81 -0.68 8.99
N ILE A 198 26.13 0.06 8.12
CA ILE A 198 25.01 -0.44 7.30
C ILE A 198 25.58 -0.91 5.96
N PRO A 199 25.49 -2.19 5.59
CA PRO A 199 26.09 -2.69 4.36
C PRO A 199 25.43 -2.07 3.12
N ALA A 200 26.21 -1.85 2.05
CA ALA A 200 25.65 -1.44 0.77
C ALA A 200 24.85 -2.59 0.13
N THR A 201 23.74 -2.27 -0.52
CA THR A 201 22.95 -3.23 -1.29
C THR A 201 22.46 -2.60 -2.60
N ASP A 202 22.28 -3.41 -3.62
CA ASP A 202 21.66 -3.04 -4.89
C ASP A 202 20.27 -3.66 -5.07
N ASP A 203 19.78 -4.39 -4.02
CA ASP A 203 18.50 -5.07 -4.05
C ASP A 203 17.99 -5.37 -2.63
N PHE A 204 16.87 -4.79 -2.26
CA PHE A 204 16.19 -5.00 -0.98
C PHE A 204 15.18 -6.16 -0.99
N ASN A 205 14.97 -6.83 -2.12
CA ASN A 205 13.81 -7.70 -2.36
C ASN A 205 14.15 -9.21 -2.40
N ARG A 206 15.26 -9.59 -1.78
CA ARG A 206 15.76 -10.98 -1.74
C ARG A 206 15.43 -11.75 -0.44
N GLY A 207 14.40 -11.29 0.29
CA GLY A 207 13.99 -11.90 1.56
C GLY A 207 14.70 -11.35 2.80
N ASN A 208 15.86 -10.73 2.64
CA ASN A 208 16.51 -9.87 3.62
C ASN A 208 16.66 -8.48 3.00
N ASN A 209 16.20 -7.44 3.71
CA ASN A 209 16.27 -6.07 3.23
C ASN A 209 17.36 -5.23 3.91
N GLU A 210 18.21 -5.82 4.77
CA GLU A 210 19.30 -5.09 5.44
C GLU A 210 20.26 -4.46 4.43
N GLY A 211 20.53 -3.16 4.59
CA GLY A 211 21.48 -2.46 3.75
C GLY A 211 21.05 -1.04 3.39
N VAL A 212 21.92 -0.34 2.65
CA VAL A 212 21.69 0.99 2.08
C VAL A 212 21.87 0.96 0.56
N GLY A 213 20.92 1.57 -0.17
CA GLY A 213 20.94 1.62 -1.63
C GLY A 213 19.78 2.44 -2.21
N TYR A 214 19.82 2.66 -3.52
CA TYR A 214 18.71 3.29 -4.24
C TYR A 214 17.54 2.32 -4.38
N PHE A 215 16.35 2.79 -4.04
CA PHE A 215 15.13 2.01 -4.22
C PHE A 215 14.85 1.69 -5.69
N GLU A 216 14.41 0.49 -5.96
CA GLU A 216 13.73 0.14 -7.20
C GLU A 216 12.31 0.71 -7.21
N VAL A 217 11.79 1.02 -8.40
CA VAL A 217 10.53 1.75 -8.55
C VAL A 217 9.60 1.13 -9.60
N ASN A 218 8.31 1.28 -9.38
CA ASN A 218 7.27 0.89 -10.34
C ASN A 218 7.11 1.98 -11.40
N GLN A 219 8.05 2.00 -12.32
CA GLN A 219 8.10 2.89 -13.47
C GLN A 219 8.44 2.12 -14.74
N LYS A 220 7.96 2.62 -15.87
CA LYS A 220 8.38 2.22 -17.21
C LYS A 220 8.78 3.45 -18.00
N GLU A 221 10.04 3.51 -18.42
CA GLU A 221 10.57 4.61 -19.27
C GLU A 221 10.30 6.03 -18.70
N GLY A 222 10.40 6.17 -17.36
CA GLY A 222 10.16 7.42 -16.67
C GLY A 222 8.69 7.80 -16.44
N TRP A 223 7.75 6.91 -16.75
CA TRP A 223 6.35 7.04 -16.39
C TRP A 223 5.98 6.18 -15.19
N ARG A 224 5.11 6.68 -14.31
CA ARG A 224 4.47 5.83 -13.29
C ARG A 224 3.79 4.62 -13.95
N TRP A 225 4.00 3.45 -13.35
CA TRP A 225 3.33 2.21 -13.75
C TRP A 225 2.36 1.79 -12.66
N ASN A 226 1.11 2.27 -12.73
CA ASN A 226 0.06 1.91 -11.78
C ASN A 226 -0.63 0.60 -12.18
N THR A 227 -1.46 0.04 -11.29
CA THR A 227 -2.11 -1.25 -11.52
C THR A 227 -3.15 -1.24 -12.63
N ALA A 228 -3.77 -0.10 -12.93
CA ALA A 228 -4.65 0.03 -14.09
C ALA A 228 -3.88 -0.12 -15.41
N LYS A 229 -2.66 0.47 -15.51
CA LYS A 229 -1.79 0.26 -16.67
C LYS A 229 -1.27 -1.16 -16.76
N ALA A 230 -0.94 -1.77 -15.62
CA ALA A 230 -0.38 -3.11 -15.59
C ALA A 230 -1.41 -4.17 -15.97
N PHE A 231 -2.60 -4.13 -15.37
CA PHE A 231 -3.53 -5.25 -15.40
C PHE A 231 -4.79 -5.01 -16.23
N LEU A 232 -5.30 -3.77 -16.32
CA LEU A 232 -6.57 -3.53 -17.00
C LEU A 232 -6.40 -3.17 -18.49
N ARG A 233 -5.58 -2.16 -18.78
CA ARG A 233 -5.44 -1.60 -20.14
C ARG A 233 -4.93 -2.60 -21.17
N PRO A 234 -3.95 -3.46 -20.87
CA PRO A 234 -3.42 -4.36 -21.89
C PRO A 234 -4.40 -5.45 -22.32
N THR A 235 -5.33 -5.84 -21.46
CA THR A 235 -6.12 -7.05 -21.68
C THR A 235 -7.59 -6.91 -21.34
N CYS A 236 -7.97 -6.38 -20.17
CA CYS A 236 -9.35 -6.41 -19.67
C CYS A 236 -10.33 -5.62 -20.55
N TYR A 237 -9.91 -4.43 -21.02
CA TYR A 237 -10.80 -3.57 -21.82
C TYR A 237 -11.25 -4.17 -23.17
N GLY A 238 -10.57 -5.19 -23.66
CA GLY A 238 -10.99 -5.93 -24.86
C GLY A 238 -11.79 -7.20 -24.59
N ARG A 239 -12.08 -7.54 -23.33
CA ARG A 239 -12.81 -8.75 -22.97
C ARG A 239 -14.30 -8.49 -22.88
N PRO A 240 -15.16 -9.23 -23.61
CA PRO A 240 -16.61 -9.01 -23.60
C PRO A 240 -17.29 -9.40 -22.29
N ASN A 241 -16.61 -10.18 -21.43
CA ASN A 241 -17.08 -10.66 -20.15
C ASN A 241 -16.59 -9.81 -18.96
N PHE A 242 -15.96 -8.65 -19.24
CA PHE A 242 -15.47 -7.72 -18.23
C PHE A 242 -16.17 -6.37 -18.34
N GLU A 243 -16.71 -5.90 -17.22
CA GLU A 243 -17.29 -4.56 -17.08
C GLU A 243 -16.56 -3.75 -16.02
N LEU A 244 -16.45 -2.44 -16.26
CA LEU A 244 -15.84 -1.47 -15.34
C LEU A 244 -16.79 -0.30 -15.12
N TRP A 245 -17.25 -0.13 -13.89
CA TRP A 245 -18.02 1.03 -13.46
C TRP A 245 -17.14 1.97 -12.66
N ASN A 246 -16.98 3.22 -13.16
CA ASN A 246 -16.26 4.30 -12.48
C ASN A 246 -17.27 5.31 -11.94
N LYS A 247 -16.91 6.04 -10.88
CA LYS A 247 -17.78 6.95 -10.13
C LYS A 247 -19.01 6.23 -9.57
N ALA A 248 -18.82 4.98 -9.24
CA ALA A 248 -19.83 4.10 -8.67
C ALA A 248 -19.33 3.62 -7.31
N GLN A 249 -19.96 4.02 -6.24
CA GLN A 249 -19.53 3.71 -4.88
C GLN A 249 -20.42 2.62 -4.28
N VAL A 250 -19.83 1.50 -3.90
CA VAL A 250 -20.54 0.49 -3.12
C VAL A 250 -20.81 1.03 -1.73
N THR A 251 -22.09 1.02 -1.34
CA THR A 251 -22.57 1.58 -0.09
C THR A 251 -22.84 0.51 0.96
N LYS A 252 -23.29 -0.67 0.50
CA LYS A 252 -23.63 -1.82 1.33
C LYS A 252 -23.46 -3.13 0.59
N LEU A 253 -23.31 -4.21 1.35
CA LEU A 253 -23.46 -5.59 0.88
C LEU A 253 -24.92 -6.03 1.02
N ILE A 254 -25.37 -6.85 0.08
CA ILE A 254 -26.68 -7.52 0.16
C ILE A 254 -26.43 -8.88 0.80
N ILE A 255 -26.89 -9.04 2.04
CA ILE A 255 -26.73 -10.29 2.81
C ILE A 255 -28.09 -10.95 3.00
N GLU A 256 -28.18 -12.21 2.64
CA GLU A 256 -29.41 -13.00 2.74
C GLU A 256 -29.21 -14.20 3.68
N LYS A 257 -30.22 -14.44 4.51
CA LYS A 257 -30.28 -15.65 5.33
C LYS A 257 -30.75 -16.81 4.46
N GLN A 258 -29.97 -17.87 4.39
CA GLN A 258 -30.26 -19.07 3.62
C GLN A 258 -31.20 -20.01 4.38
N ALA A 259 -31.79 -20.99 3.70
CA ALA A 259 -32.70 -21.97 4.32
C ALA A 259 -32.04 -22.79 5.44
N ASP A 260 -30.71 -23.02 5.37
CA ASP A 260 -29.92 -23.71 6.39
C ASP A 260 -29.53 -22.79 7.57
N GLY A 261 -30.02 -21.55 7.58
CA GLY A 261 -29.73 -20.54 8.61
C GLY A 261 -28.41 -19.80 8.41
N SER A 262 -27.56 -20.16 7.45
CA SER A 262 -26.30 -19.47 7.15
C SER A 262 -26.57 -18.11 6.49
N GLN A 263 -25.61 -17.18 6.61
CA GLN A 263 -25.62 -15.89 5.93
C GLN A 263 -24.81 -15.98 4.62
N ARG A 264 -25.34 -15.37 3.56
CA ARG A 264 -24.68 -15.31 2.27
C ARG A 264 -24.71 -13.88 1.72
N CYS A 265 -23.57 -13.44 1.19
CA CYS A 265 -23.51 -12.24 0.37
C CYS A 265 -23.96 -12.58 -1.06
N THR A 266 -25.04 -11.96 -1.50
CA THR A 266 -25.65 -12.17 -2.83
C THR A 266 -25.43 -11.02 -3.78
N GLY A 267 -24.84 -9.89 -3.32
CA GLY A 267 -24.59 -8.73 -4.15
C GLY A 267 -24.19 -7.50 -3.37
N VAL A 268 -24.31 -6.35 -4.03
CA VAL A 268 -23.95 -5.04 -3.48
C VAL A 268 -25.00 -3.98 -3.83
N GLU A 269 -25.19 -3.01 -2.97
CA GLU A 269 -25.84 -1.74 -3.26
C GLU A 269 -24.80 -0.72 -3.70
N VAL A 270 -25.10 0.00 -4.77
CA VAL A 270 -24.18 0.92 -5.43
C VAL A 270 -24.83 2.28 -5.60
N TRP A 271 -24.15 3.34 -5.17
CA TRP A 271 -24.46 4.72 -5.50
C TRP A 271 -23.76 5.12 -6.79
N THR A 272 -24.52 5.47 -7.82
CA THR A 272 -24.02 5.85 -9.15
C THR A 272 -23.68 7.34 -9.28
N GLY A 273 -23.94 8.12 -8.24
CA GLY A 273 -23.91 9.58 -8.27
C GLY A 273 -25.28 10.21 -8.63
N LEU A 274 -26.24 9.39 -9.03
CA LEU A 274 -27.62 9.79 -9.38
C LEU A 274 -28.66 9.00 -8.58
N GLU A 275 -28.48 7.71 -8.45
CA GLU A 275 -29.41 6.79 -7.83
C GLU A 275 -28.71 5.62 -7.15
N HIS A 276 -29.41 4.92 -6.27
CA HIS A 276 -28.99 3.65 -5.72
C HIS A 276 -29.55 2.50 -6.57
N ILE A 277 -28.68 1.56 -6.90
CA ILE A 277 -29.02 0.33 -7.63
C ILE A 277 -28.50 -0.90 -6.90
N SER A 278 -29.07 -2.06 -7.18
CA SER A 278 -28.58 -3.36 -6.70
C SER A 278 -27.89 -4.12 -7.83
N VAL A 279 -26.76 -4.73 -7.53
CA VAL A 279 -26.02 -5.61 -8.43
C VAL A 279 -25.83 -6.96 -7.74
N LEU A 280 -26.21 -8.05 -8.41
CA LEU A 280 -26.19 -9.38 -7.82
C LEU A 280 -25.00 -10.21 -8.31
N ALA A 281 -24.41 -10.96 -7.38
CA ALA A 281 -23.37 -11.96 -7.62
C ALA A 281 -23.99 -13.37 -7.53
N THR A 282 -24.89 -13.70 -8.44
CA THR A 282 -25.57 -14.99 -8.43
C THR A 282 -25.88 -15.43 -9.84
N ARG A 283 -25.79 -16.72 -10.14
CA ARG A 283 -26.43 -17.34 -11.30
C ARG A 283 -27.79 -17.88 -10.89
N ASP A 284 -28.73 -17.86 -11.84
CA ASP A 284 -30.08 -18.35 -11.68
C ASP A 284 -30.17 -19.68 -10.93
N ALA A 285 -31.15 -19.79 -10.03
CA ALA A 285 -31.49 -20.96 -9.25
C ALA A 285 -31.95 -22.18 -10.07
N GLY A 286 -31.85 -22.12 -11.42
CA GLY A 286 -32.26 -23.16 -12.35
C GLY A 286 -31.13 -23.99 -13.00
N ALA A 287 -29.87 -23.65 -12.76
CA ALA A 287 -28.76 -24.46 -13.31
C ALA A 287 -28.34 -25.52 -12.28
N GLU A 288 -28.57 -26.79 -12.62
CA GLU A 288 -28.03 -27.92 -11.87
C GLU A 288 -26.52 -27.76 -11.66
N ARG A 289 -26.08 -27.66 -10.37
CA ARG A 289 -24.73 -27.39 -9.88
C ARG A 289 -24.26 -25.94 -10.08
N GLY A 290 -24.93 -25.02 -9.41
CA GLY A 290 -24.56 -23.60 -9.39
C GLY A 290 -23.20 -23.34 -8.75
N LEU A 291 -22.23 -22.92 -9.55
CA LEU A 291 -21.15 -22.07 -9.09
C LEU A 291 -21.80 -20.73 -8.70
N MET A 292 -22.04 -20.57 -7.39
CA MET A 292 -22.64 -19.37 -6.85
C MET A 292 -21.63 -18.23 -6.96
N GLY A 293 -22.06 -17.06 -7.45
CA GLY A 293 -21.21 -15.88 -7.59
C GLY A 293 -20.62 -15.40 -6.26
N GLU A 294 -19.58 -14.57 -6.35
CA GLU A 294 -18.84 -14.07 -5.18
C GLU A 294 -18.62 -12.55 -5.24
N VAL A 295 -18.78 -11.87 -4.10
CA VAL A 295 -18.39 -10.48 -3.88
C VAL A 295 -17.00 -10.45 -3.25
N ILE A 296 -16.10 -9.64 -3.81
CA ILE A 296 -14.72 -9.53 -3.38
C ILE A 296 -14.43 -8.08 -3.02
N LEU A 297 -14.28 -7.79 -1.72
CA LEU A 297 -13.90 -6.46 -1.25
C LEU A 297 -12.41 -6.21 -1.47
N CYS A 298 -12.11 -5.16 -2.23
CA CYS A 298 -10.77 -4.66 -2.53
C CYS A 298 -10.69 -3.14 -2.27
N ALA A 299 -11.51 -2.64 -1.33
CA ALA A 299 -11.65 -1.22 -1.05
C ALA A 299 -10.53 -0.67 -0.12
N GLY A 300 -9.54 -1.50 0.21
CA GLY A 300 -8.38 -1.16 1.02
C GLY A 300 -8.68 -1.14 2.51
N ALA A 301 -7.62 -0.99 3.32
CA ALA A 301 -7.68 -1.08 4.78
C ALA A 301 -8.60 -0.03 5.46
N VAL A 302 -9.13 0.94 4.72
CA VAL A 302 -10.11 1.91 5.24
C VAL A 302 -11.51 1.60 4.70
N GLY A 303 -11.66 1.40 3.39
CA GLY A 303 -12.98 1.22 2.77
C GLY A 303 -13.60 -0.14 3.04
N SER A 304 -12.80 -1.24 3.06
CA SER A 304 -13.34 -2.58 3.28
C SER A 304 -13.97 -2.75 4.67
N PRO A 305 -13.33 -2.37 5.79
CA PRO A 305 -13.99 -2.42 7.09
C PRO A 305 -15.19 -1.46 7.19
N GLN A 306 -15.17 -0.29 6.54
CA GLN A 306 -16.31 0.61 6.49
C GLN A 306 -17.52 -0.05 5.82
N ILE A 307 -17.34 -0.66 4.65
CA ILE A 307 -18.42 -1.36 3.92
C ILE A 307 -18.97 -2.52 4.76
N LEU A 308 -18.11 -3.32 5.39
CA LEU A 308 -18.54 -4.40 6.28
C LEU A 308 -19.41 -3.88 7.44
N GLN A 309 -18.95 -2.84 8.14
CA GLN A 309 -19.67 -2.23 9.27
C GLN A 309 -21.02 -1.66 8.82
N LEU A 310 -21.09 -0.90 7.72
CA LEU A 310 -22.32 -0.38 7.15
C LEU A 310 -23.30 -1.49 6.73
N SER A 311 -22.79 -2.70 6.49
CA SER A 311 -23.59 -3.89 6.11
C SER A 311 -23.97 -4.75 7.31
N GLY A 312 -23.72 -4.29 8.54
CA GLY A 312 -24.06 -5.03 9.75
C GLY A 312 -23.06 -6.14 10.13
N ILE A 313 -21.85 -6.13 9.54
CA ILE A 313 -20.77 -7.08 9.83
C ILE A 313 -19.66 -6.34 10.56
N GLY A 314 -19.50 -6.56 11.86
CA GLY A 314 -18.50 -5.85 12.66
C GLY A 314 -18.78 -5.93 14.15
N PRO A 315 -18.12 -5.08 14.97
CA PRO A 315 -18.33 -5.07 16.42
C PRO A 315 -19.79 -4.75 16.76
N GLY A 316 -20.51 -5.68 17.36
CA GLY A 316 -21.95 -5.59 17.61
C GLY A 316 -22.35 -4.32 18.37
N ALA A 317 -21.60 -3.93 19.40
CA ALA A 317 -21.86 -2.72 20.16
C ALA A 317 -21.70 -1.43 19.31
N LEU A 318 -20.71 -1.37 18.41
CA LEU A 318 -20.54 -0.25 17.48
C LEU A 318 -21.72 -0.15 16.52
N LEU A 319 -22.14 -1.27 15.95
CA LEU A 319 -23.27 -1.32 15.00
C LEU A 319 -24.56 -0.86 15.65
N GLN A 320 -24.86 -1.36 16.83
CA GLN A 320 -26.05 -0.98 17.62
C GLN A 320 -26.04 0.51 17.98
N LYS A 321 -24.88 1.06 18.37
CA LYS A 321 -24.73 2.50 18.65
C LYS A 321 -25.16 3.37 17.46
N HIS A 322 -24.95 2.90 16.23
CA HIS A 322 -25.34 3.61 15.00
C HIS A 322 -26.69 3.14 14.43
N GLY A 323 -27.47 2.34 15.15
CA GLY A 323 -28.77 1.84 14.71
C GLY A 323 -28.71 0.85 13.55
N ILE A 324 -27.55 0.21 13.33
CA ILE A 324 -27.34 -0.79 12.29
C ILE A 324 -27.64 -2.18 12.86
N ALA A 325 -28.52 -2.93 12.19
CA ALA A 325 -28.85 -4.30 12.57
C ALA A 325 -27.60 -5.19 12.46
N VAL A 326 -27.31 -5.97 13.51
CA VAL A 326 -26.17 -6.88 13.53
C VAL A 326 -26.50 -8.13 12.72
N VAL A 327 -25.87 -8.24 11.54
CA VAL A 327 -25.93 -9.44 10.68
C VAL A 327 -24.94 -10.49 11.19
N LYS A 328 -23.72 -10.04 11.52
CA LYS A 328 -22.66 -10.87 12.10
C LYS A 328 -21.83 -10.04 13.06
N ASP A 329 -21.83 -10.43 14.33
CA ASP A 329 -20.88 -9.89 15.30
C ASP A 329 -19.49 -10.45 14.99
N LEU A 330 -18.60 -9.55 14.56
CA LEU A 330 -17.24 -9.85 14.15
C LEU A 330 -16.30 -8.74 14.65
N PRO A 331 -15.85 -8.80 15.91
CA PRO A 331 -15.20 -7.69 16.60
C PRO A 331 -13.89 -7.24 15.98
N GLY A 332 -13.24 -8.09 15.17
CA GLY A 332 -12.01 -7.76 14.47
C GLY A 332 -12.18 -6.78 13.30
N VAL A 333 -13.41 -6.56 12.81
CA VAL A 333 -13.64 -5.63 11.68
C VAL A 333 -13.32 -4.20 12.10
N GLY A 334 -12.33 -3.62 11.44
CA GLY A 334 -11.83 -2.28 11.73
C GLY A 334 -10.83 -2.21 12.90
N ALA A 335 -10.56 -3.33 13.58
CA ALA A 335 -9.52 -3.41 14.62
C ALA A 335 -8.14 -3.72 14.00
N ASN A 336 -7.08 -3.74 14.85
CA ASN A 336 -5.72 -4.10 14.47
C ASN A 336 -5.09 -3.22 13.36
N LEU A 337 -5.57 -1.99 13.16
CA LEU A 337 -4.93 -1.05 12.24
C LEU A 337 -3.45 -0.90 12.60
N GLN A 338 -2.58 -1.13 11.64
CA GLN A 338 -1.14 -0.90 11.72
C GLN A 338 -0.72 0.00 10.56
N ASP A 339 0.26 0.86 10.82
CA ASP A 339 0.84 1.73 9.80
C ASP A 339 2.28 2.08 10.18
N HIS A 340 3.10 2.41 9.21
CA HIS A 340 4.44 2.93 9.45
C HIS A 340 4.38 4.43 9.69
N LEU A 341 4.76 4.84 10.91
CA LEU A 341 4.97 6.24 11.25
C LEU A 341 6.41 6.63 10.90
N GLN A 342 6.59 7.63 10.03
CA GLN A 342 7.93 8.15 9.70
C GLN A 342 8.23 9.43 10.48
N ILE A 343 9.41 9.47 11.09
CA ILE A 343 9.97 10.64 11.77
C ILE A 343 10.87 11.36 10.76
N ARG A 344 10.66 12.65 10.54
CA ARG A 344 11.29 13.43 9.47
C ARG A 344 12.38 14.35 9.99
N SER A 345 13.62 13.86 10.04
CA SER A 345 14.78 14.71 10.40
C SER A 345 15.26 15.50 9.19
N VAL A 346 15.40 16.80 9.34
CA VAL A 346 15.87 17.72 8.31
C VAL A 346 17.27 18.23 8.65
N TYR A 347 18.17 18.16 7.68
CA TYR A 347 19.55 18.66 7.80
C TYR A 347 19.80 19.73 6.73
N LYS A 348 20.15 20.95 7.19
CA LYS A 348 20.67 21.99 6.31
C LYS A 348 22.05 21.60 5.82
N ILE A 349 22.36 21.90 4.57
CA ILE A 349 23.66 21.59 3.96
C ILE A 349 24.22 22.81 3.26
N LYS A 350 25.56 22.94 3.28
CA LYS A 350 26.28 24.03 2.63
C LYS A 350 26.94 23.52 1.36
N PRO A 351 26.94 24.29 0.29
CA PRO A 351 27.70 23.96 -0.92
C PRO A 351 29.20 24.11 -0.63
N ASP A 352 29.99 23.22 -1.19
CA ASP A 352 31.46 23.28 -1.14
C ASP A 352 32.00 24.52 -1.87
N THR A 353 31.32 24.92 -2.93
CA THR A 353 31.60 26.14 -3.70
C THR A 353 30.31 26.80 -4.18
N ALA A 354 30.36 28.13 -4.51
CA ALA A 354 29.21 28.83 -5.10
C ALA A 354 28.72 28.20 -6.41
N LYS A 355 29.59 27.52 -7.17
CA LYS A 355 29.25 26.79 -8.41
C LYS A 355 28.46 25.52 -8.17
N THR A 356 28.62 24.88 -7.02
CA THR A 356 27.93 23.63 -6.65
C THR A 356 26.62 23.87 -5.88
N ALA A 357 26.32 25.12 -5.51
CA ALA A 357 25.09 25.47 -4.79
C ALA A 357 23.81 25.13 -5.57
N TRP A 358 23.85 25.30 -6.90
CA TRP A 358 22.73 24.97 -7.76
C TRP A 358 22.74 23.48 -8.09
N GLY A 359 21.66 22.77 -7.72
CA GLY A 359 21.55 21.32 -7.91
C GLY A 359 22.03 20.47 -6.73
N LEU A 360 22.43 21.09 -5.62
CA LEU A 360 22.77 20.38 -4.39
C LEU A 360 21.56 19.69 -3.74
N SER A 361 20.41 20.36 -3.82
CA SER A 361 19.11 19.81 -3.41
C SER A 361 18.00 20.32 -4.35
N LEU A 362 16.84 19.66 -4.31
CA LEU A 362 15.68 20.10 -5.10
C LEU A 362 15.19 21.49 -4.67
N ASN A 363 15.41 21.87 -3.41
CA ASN A 363 14.98 23.16 -2.87
C ASN A 363 15.49 24.34 -3.73
N THR A 364 16.79 24.38 -4.01
CA THR A 364 17.37 25.46 -4.81
C THR A 364 17.02 25.38 -6.29
N MET A 365 16.83 24.18 -6.84
CA MET A 365 16.43 23.99 -8.23
C MET A 365 14.98 24.40 -8.46
N ALA A 366 14.06 23.98 -7.58
CA ALA A 366 12.62 24.18 -7.77
C ALA A 366 12.12 25.57 -7.33
N ASN A 367 12.91 26.36 -6.61
CA ASN A 367 12.52 27.69 -6.14
C ASN A 367 12.78 28.81 -7.18
N SER A 368 13.38 28.51 -8.35
CA SER A 368 13.57 29.46 -9.42
C SER A 368 12.73 29.13 -10.66
N LEU A 369 12.27 30.17 -11.39
CA LEU A 369 11.51 29.97 -12.64
C LEU A 369 12.34 29.25 -13.70
N LEU A 370 13.62 29.61 -13.84
CA LEU A 370 14.56 28.95 -14.77
C LEU A 370 14.77 27.48 -14.37
N GLY A 371 14.88 27.19 -13.07
CA GLY A 371 15.00 25.83 -12.58
C GLY A 371 13.76 24.98 -12.88
N LYS A 372 12.57 25.51 -12.63
CA LYS A 372 11.30 24.85 -12.99
C LYS A 372 11.19 24.58 -14.50
N ALA A 373 11.55 25.57 -15.33
CA ALA A 373 11.55 25.42 -16.78
C ALA A 373 12.53 24.33 -17.25
N ARG A 374 13.76 24.31 -16.70
CA ARG A 374 14.76 23.27 -16.99
C ARG A 374 14.29 21.88 -16.56
N ILE A 375 13.74 21.73 -15.35
CA ILE A 375 13.18 20.47 -14.84
C ILE A 375 12.07 19.96 -15.78
N GLY A 376 11.16 20.87 -16.19
CA GLY A 376 10.08 20.53 -17.12
C GLY A 376 10.60 20.09 -18.50
N LEU A 377 11.56 20.83 -19.07
CA LEU A 377 12.15 20.53 -20.38
C LEU A 377 12.93 19.21 -20.38
N GLU A 378 13.74 18.97 -19.34
CA GLU A 378 14.47 17.71 -19.18
C GLU A 378 13.53 16.52 -19.18
N TYR A 379 12.46 16.61 -18.39
CA TYR A 379 11.48 15.54 -18.34
C TYR A 379 10.72 15.39 -19.65
N ALA A 380 10.34 16.48 -20.30
CA ALA A 380 9.63 16.43 -21.58
C ALA A 380 10.42 15.70 -22.67
N ILE A 381 11.75 15.94 -22.72
CA ILE A 381 12.63 15.38 -23.76
C ILE A 381 13.16 13.99 -23.38
N LYS A 382 13.67 13.83 -22.15
CA LYS A 382 14.47 12.66 -21.74
C LYS A 382 13.75 11.71 -20.77
N ARG A 383 12.64 12.14 -20.17
CA ARG A 383 11.96 11.41 -19.07
C ARG A 383 12.89 11.15 -17.88
N THR A 384 13.83 12.06 -17.63
CA THR A 384 14.79 12.04 -16.51
C THR A 384 14.64 13.30 -15.66
N GLY A 385 15.50 13.45 -14.65
CA GLY A 385 15.50 14.60 -13.77
C GLY A 385 14.40 14.57 -12.69
N PRO A 386 14.20 15.67 -11.96
CA PRO A 386 13.35 15.70 -10.77
C PRO A 386 11.89 15.27 -10.97
N LEU A 387 11.30 15.48 -12.17
CA LEU A 387 9.93 14.99 -12.44
C LEU A 387 9.84 13.47 -12.59
N SER A 388 10.96 12.77 -12.85
CA SER A 388 10.99 11.30 -12.91
C SER A 388 11.23 10.65 -11.55
N MET A 389 11.45 11.40 -10.47
CA MET A 389 11.83 10.85 -9.19
C MET A 389 10.64 10.34 -8.39
N ALA A 390 10.87 9.27 -7.64
CA ALA A 390 10.05 8.89 -6.50
C ALA A 390 10.23 9.91 -5.36
N PRO A 391 9.32 10.00 -4.37
CA PRO A 391 9.48 10.90 -3.22
C PRO A 391 10.82 10.70 -2.51
N SER A 392 11.26 9.45 -2.37
CA SER A 392 12.53 9.07 -1.77
C SER A 392 13.29 8.19 -2.75
N GLN A 393 14.55 8.54 -3.03
CA GLN A 393 15.37 7.79 -3.98
C GLN A 393 16.23 6.75 -3.28
N LEU A 394 16.87 7.15 -2.16
CA LEU A 394 17.74 6.30 -1.38
C LEU A 394 16.99 5.75 -0.17
N GLY A 395 17.22 4.48 0.12
CA GLY A 395 16.71 3.79 1.30
C GLY A 395 17.84 3.15 2.11
N ALA A 396 17.54 2.90 3.37
CA ALA A 396 18.36 2.01 4.17
C ALA A 396 17.47 1.23 5.15
N PHE A 397 17.86 0.00 5.41
CA PHE A 397 17.23 -0.86 6.42
C PHE A 397 18.30 -1.29 7.40
N THR A 398 18.03 -1.08 8.68
CA THR A 398 18.98 -1.42 9.75
C THR A 398 18.23 -1.65 11.07
N ARG A 399 19.00 -1.92 12.12
CA ARG A 399 18.47 -2.07 13.49
C ARG A 399 18.56 -0.75 14.23
N SER A 400 17.52 -0.44 14.99
CA SER A 400 17.51 0.73 15.89
C SER A 400 18.46 0.52 17.07
N SER A 401 18.62 -0.72 17.55
CA SER A 401 19.60 -1.14 18.56
C SER A 401 20.13 -2.53 18.26
N PRO A 402 21.27 -2.94 18.87
CA PRO A 402 21.80 -4.30 18.75
C PRO A 402 20.88 -5.41 19.27
N ASP A 403 19.89 -5.07 20.10
CA ASP A 403 18.95 -6.04 20.67
C ASP A 403 17.98 -6.64 19.64
N TYR A 404 17.82 -5.98 18.49
CA TYR A 404 16.98 -6.50 17.42
C TYR A 404 17.74 -7.51 16.56
N ALA A 405 17.18 -8.68 16.36
CA ALA A 405 17.75 -9.72 15.50
C ALA A 405 17.69 -9.34 14.01
N TYR A 406 16.75 -8.48 13.63
CA TYR A 406 16.46 -8.10 12.24
C TYR A 406 16.38 -6.58 12.09
N PRO A 407 16.55 -6.03 10.86
CA PRO A 407 16.24 -4.64 10.58
C PRO A 407 14.81 -4.31 10.98
N ASN A 408 14.67 -3.38 11.91
CA ASN A 408 13.37 -2.92 12.42
C ASN A 408 13.08 -1.45 12.10
N ILE A 409 14.01 -0.76 11.40
CA ILE A 409 13.81 0.60 10.92
C ILE A 409 14.16 0.72 9.44
N GLN A 410 13.40 1.57 8.73
CA GLN A 410 13.60 1.89 7.33
C GLN A 410 13.80 3.38 7.15
N TYR A 411 14.81 3.75 6.38
CA TYR A 411 15.07 5.12 5.96
C TYR A 411 14.50 5.40 4.57
N HIS A 412 14.00 6.62 4.43
CA HIS A 412 13.62 7.25 3.17
C HIS A 412 14.34 8.58 3.06
N ILE A 413 15.41 8.64 2.25
CA ILE A 413 16.25 9.82 2.13
C ILE A 413 15.82 10.62 0.90
N GLN A 414 15.59 11.92 1.11
CA GLN A 414 15.08 12.85 0.11
C GLN A 414 16.05 14.04 -0.05
N PRO A 415 16.43 14.43 -1.27
CA PRO A 415 17.30 15.60 -1.51
C PRO A 415 16.48 16.89 -1.49
N LEU A 416 15.62 17.04 -0.50
CA LEU A 416 14.71 18.17 -0.32
C LEU A 416 14.24 18.28 1.13
N SER A 417 13.68 19.43 1.48
CA SER A 417 13.00 19.61 2.75
C SER A 417 11.80 20.56 2.63
N LEU A 418 10.82 20.35 3.50
CA LEU A 418 9.59 21.13 3.65
C LEU A 418 9.01 20.86 5.03
N ASP A 419 8.17 21.76 5.56
CA ASP A 419 7.58 21.61 6.88
C ASP A 419 6.53 20.49 6.92
N ALA A 420 5.63 20.45 5.95
CA ALA A 420 4.60 19.41 5.84
C ALA A 420 4.29 19.07 4.38
N PHE A 421 3.73 17.90 4.14
CA PHE A 421 3.35 17.44 2.81
C PHE A 421 2.33 18.38 2.17
N GLY A 422 2.67 18.97 1.02
CA GLY A 422 1.88 19.97 0.31
C GLY A 422 2.29 21.43 0.58
N GLU A 423 3.20 21.65 1.54
CA GLU A 423 3.80 22.97 1.78
C GLU A 423 4.95 23.26 0.80
N PRO A 424 5.31 24.54 0.60
CA PRO A 424 6.45 24.92 -0.22
C PRO A 424 7.76 24.31 0.30
N LEU A 425 8.70 24.06 -0.62
CA LEU A 425 10.06 23.70 -0.25
C LEU A 425 10.75 24.84 0.49
N HIS A 426 11.58 24.52 1.49
CA HIS A 426 12.42 25.51 2.15
C HIS A 426 13.33 26.23 1.14
N THR A 427 13.75 27.44 1.45
CA THR A 427 14.58 28.28 0.59
C THR A 427 16.08 27.96 0.67
N PHE A 428 16.49 27.13 1.63
CA PHE A 428 17.88 26.69 1.83
C PHE A 428 18.10 25.26 1.29
N ASN A 429 19.36 24.93 1.00
CA ASN A 429 19.73 23.55 0.65
C ASN A 429 19.60 22.64 1.87
N ALA A 430 18.98 21.50 1.67
CA ALA A 430 18.80 20.49 2.70
C ALA A 430 18.52 19.10 2.11
N PHE A 431 18.70 18.09 2.94
CA PHE A 431 18.10 16.78 2.75
C PHE A 431 17.23 16.40 3.94
N THR A 432 16.27 15.53 3.70
CA THR A 432 15.44 14.94 4.76
C THR A 432 15.80 13.47 4.89
N ALA A 433 16.16 13.04 6.11
CA ALA A 433 16.29 11.65 6.50
C ALA A 433 15.03 11.25 7.28
N SER A 434 14.07 10.65 6.59
CA SER A 434 12.87 10.10 7.22
C SER A 434 13.12 8.68 7.64
N VAL A 435 12.76 8.31 8.87
CA VAL A 435 12.93 6.96 9.40
C VAL A 435 11.62 6.45 9.98
N CYS A 436 11.27 5.19 9.73
CA CYS A 436 10.06 4.57 10.29
C CYS A 436 10.36 3.24 10.97
N ASN A 437 9.60 2.94 12.04
CA ASN A 437 9.56 1.63 12.68
C ASN A 437 8.82 0.63 11.76
N LEU A 438 9.48 -0.48 11.40
CA LEU A 438 8.94 -1.52 10.50
C LEU A 438 8.07 -2.56 11.22
N ALA A 439 8.14 -2.63 12.53
CA ALA A 439 7.40 -3.59 13.35
C ALA A 439 6.70 -2.86 14.51
N PRO A 440 5.79 -1.92 14.23
CA PRO A 440 5.11 -1.17 15.29
C PRO A 440 4.27 -2.10 16.15
N THR A 441 4.30 -1.86 17.46
CA THR A 441 3.50 -2.57 18.45
C THR A 441 2.18 -1.86 18.75
N SER A 442 2.08 -0.58 18.46
CA SER A 442 0.82 0.18 18.52
C SER A 442 -0.23 -0.41 17.59
N ARG A 443 -1.48 -0.44 18.05
CA ARG A 443 -2.64 -0.93 17.29
C ARG A 443 -3.75 0.09 17.33
N GLY A 444 -4.35 0.32 16.16
CA GLY A 444 -5.41 1.29 15.98
C GLY A 444 -6.70 0.68 15.46
N THR A 445 -7.62 1.56 15.06
CA THR A 445 -8.96 1.19 14.58
C THR A 445 -9.39 2.03 13.38
N VAL A 446 -10.34 1.47 12.60
CA VAL A 446 -11.12 2.15 11.57
C VAL A 446 -12.59 1.85 11.84
N HIS A 447 -13.32 2.80 12.39
CA HIS A 447 -14.73 2.62 12.77
C HIS A 447 -15.63 3.66 12.11
N ILE A 448 -16.85 3.26 11.71
CA ILE A 448 -17.85 4.20 11.21
C ILE A 448 -18.21 5.23 12.29
N LYS A 449 -18.52 6.46 11.85
CA LYS A 449 -18.99 7.56 12.71
C LYS A 449 -20.51 7.76 12.61
N SER A 450 -21.13 7.20 11.58
CA SER A 450 -22.58 7.25 11.31
C SER A 450 -23.00 6.08 10.42
N PRO A 451 -24.28 5.86 10.16
CA PRO A 451 -24.76 4.87 9.20
C PRO A 451 -24.66 5.34 7.74
N SER A 452 -24.15 6.53 7.46
CA SER A 452 -23.98 7.07 6.11
C SER A 452 -22.67 6.63 5.48
N PHE A 453 -22.72 6.16 4.23
CA PHE A 453 -21.53 5.85 3.42
C PHE A 453 -20.74 7.10 2.99
N GLU A 454 -21.35 8.29 3.07
CA GLU A 454 -20.72 9.56 2.71
C GLU A 454 -19.79 10.06 3.80
N ASP A 455 -20.02 9.65 5.05
CA ASP A 455 -19.21 10.05 6.19
C ASP A 455 -17.90 9.24 6.22
N ALA A 456 -16.77 9.94 6.29
CA ALA A 456 -15.49 9.32 6.48
C ALA A 456 -15.45 8.60 7.84
N PRO A 457 -14.89 7.37 7.92
CA PRO A 457 -14.75 6.67 9.19
C PRO A 457 -13.75 7.39 10.12
N ALA A 458 -13.86 7.11 11.42
CA ALA A 458 -12.83 7.45 12.39
C ALA A 458 -11.61 6.55 12.13
N ILE A 459 -10.49 7.15 11.78
CA ILE A 459 -9.21 6.48 11.56
C ILE A 459 -8.32 6.85 12.72
N ALA A 460 -8.05 5.92 13.63
CA ALA A 460 -7.26 6.13 14.83
C ALA A 460 -6.10 5.12 14.87
N PRO A 461 -4.95 5.41 14.24
CA PRO A 461 -3.79 4.53 14.21
C PRO A 461 -3.18 4.26 15.58
N ASN A 462 -3.41 5.11 16.56
CA ASN A 462 -2.88 5.04 17.92
C ASN A 462 -1.34 5.01 17.97
N TYR A 463 -0.71 5.84 17.14
CA TYR A 463 0.74 5.92 17.01
C TYR A 463 1.45 6.19 18.34
N LEU A 464 2.65 5.61 18.53
CA LEU A 464 3.49 5.79 19.70
C LEU A 464 2.76 5.52 21.04
N SER A 465 1.76 4.66 21.03
CA SER A 465 0.98 4.33 22.23
C SER A 465 1.72 3.37 23.17
N THR A 466 2.74 2.68 22.69
CA THR A 466 3.53 1.73 23.48
C THR A 466 4.94 2.28 23.76
N ASP A 467 5.52 1.86 24.88
CA ASP A 467 6.89 2.26 25.23
C ASP A 467 7.93 1.67 24.26
N ALA A 468 7.65 0.49 23.68
CA ALA A 468 8.49 -0.10 22.64
C ALA A 468 8.58 0.81 21.40
N ASP A 469 7.45 1.34 20.91
CA ASP A 469 7.44 2.24 19.75
C ASP A 469 8.12 3.59 20.05
N LYS A 470 7.92 4.12 21.27
CA LYS A 470 8.62 5.34 21.72
C LYS A 470 10.13 5.14 21.78
N LYS A 471 10.58 3.98 22.30
CA LYS A 471 12.00 3.63 22.36
C LYS A 471 12.61 3.52 20.96
N VAL A 472 11.95 2.83 20.02
CA VAL A 472 12.40 2.74 18.63
C VAL A 472 12.44 4.12 17.98
N ALA A 473 11.50 5.01 18.28
CA ALA A 473 11.49 6.38 17.75
C ALA A 473 12.71 7.18 18.22
N ALA A 474 13.02 7.13 19.51
CA ALA A 474 14.21 7.79 20.08
C ALA A 474 15.52 7.21 19.51
N ASP A 475 15.65 5.89 19.46
CA ASP A 475 16.83 5.22 18.92
C ASP A 475 17.02 5.50 17.43
N SER A 476 15.93 5.58 16.66
CA SER A 476 15.95 5.94 15.23
C SER A 476 16.58 7.30 14.99
N LEU A 477 16.26 8.30 15.83
CA LEU A 477 16.87 9.63 15.76
C LEU A 477 18.37 9.58 16.07
N ARG A 478 18.79 8.77 17.05
CA ARG A 478 20.22 8.55 17.37
C ARG A 478 20.97 7.87 16.24
N VAL A 479 20.38 6.84 15.63
CA VAL A 479 20.97 6.19 14.45
C VAL A 479 21.12 7.19 13.31
N THR A 480 20.13 8.06 13.08
CA THR A 480 20.20 9.11 12.05
C THR A 480 21.37 10.05 12.32
N ARG A 481 21.52 10.55 13.56
CA ARG A 481 22.65 11.42 13.96
C ARG A 481 23.99 10.73 13.76
N ARG A 482 24.09 9.45 14.12
CA ARG A 482 25.32 8.64 13.92
C ARG A 482 25.69 8.52 12.43
N ILE A 483 24.73 8.33 11.53
CA ILE A 483 24.98 8.29 10.08
C ILE A 483 25.43 9.67 9.60
N VAL A 484 24.74 10.72 9.98
CA VAL A 484 25.02 12.09 9.50
C VAL A 484 26.37 12.62 10.00
N SER A 485 26.87 12.14 11.15
CA SER A 485 28.18 12.53 11.69
C SER A 485 29.38 11.90 10.99
N GLN A 486 29.18 10.97 10.03
CA GLN A 486 30.26 10.29 9.33
C GLN A 486 30.99 11.19 8.33
N SER A 487 32.26 10.88 8.08
CA SER A 487 33.18 11.69 7.27
C SER A 487 32.72 11.91 5.81
N ALA A 488 31.98 10.96 5.22
CA ALA A 488 31.44 11.09 3.86
C ALA A 488 30.52 12.30 3.68
N LEU A 489 29.81 12.73 4.74
CA LEU A 489 28.93 13.90 4.72
C LEU A 489 29.61 15.18 5.18
N ALA A 490 30.84 15.13 5.73
CA ALA A 490 31.53 16.29 6.31
C ALA A 490 31.69 17.47 5.34
N LYS A 491 31.92 17.19 4.04
CA LYS A 491 32.02 18.22 2.99
C LYS A 491 30.75 19.07 2.81
N TYR A 492 29.58 18.55 3.19
CA TYR A 492 28.30 19.28 3.15
C TYR A 492 27.99 20.03 4.44
N GLN A 493 28.82 19.89 5.48
CA GLN A 493 28.65 20.52 6.78
C GLN A 493 27.18 20.41 7.29
N PRO A 494 26.62 19.20 7.40
CA PRO A 494 25.21 19.04 7.75
C PRO A 494 24.92 19.59 9.14
N GLU A 495 23.88 20.44 9.23
CA GLU A 495 23.38 21.04 10.47
C GLU A 495 21.96 20.53 10.70
N GLU A 496 21.73 19.88 11.84
CA GLU A 496 20.40 19.39 12.21
C GLU A 496 19.45 20.57 12.44
N PHE A 497 18.47 20.70 11.54
CA PHE A 497 17.44 21.74 11.64
C PHE A 497 16.21 21.25 12.42
N THR A 498 15.84 19.98 12.21
CA THR A 498 14.72 19.32 12.88
C THR A 498 15.13 17.89 13.22
N PRO A 499 14.94 17.41 14.47
CA PRO A 499 14.26 18.04 15.62
C PRO A 499 15.10 19.06 16.39
N GLY A 500 16.44 19.05 16.26
CA GLY A 500 17.38 19.94 16.94
C GLY A 500 18.30 19.20 17.92
N VAL A 501 19.59 19.52 17.88
CA VAL A 501 20.66 18.81 18.59
C VAL A 501 20.60 18.92 20.12
N GLN A 502 19.86 19.89 20.67
CA GLN A 502 19.72 20.11 22.10
C GLN A 502 18.92 19.00 22.82
N PHE A 503 18.11 18.24 22.09
CA PHE A 503 17.28 17.18 22.64
C PHE A 503 18.02 15.84 22.61
N GLN A 504 18.15 15.17 23.77
CA GLN A 504 19.01 13.99 23.91
C GLN A 504 18.37 12.83 24.68
N THR A 505 17.45 13.10 25.63
CA THR A 505 16.84 12.03 26.44
C THR A 505 15.82 11.22 25.63
N ASP A 506 15.49 10.02 26.09
CA ASP A 506 14.49 9.16 25.43
C ASP A 506 13.12 9.83 25.41
N GLU A 507 12.73 10.49 26.49
CA GLU A 507 11.46 11.19 26.64
C GLU A 507 11.36 12.38 25.69
N GLU A 508 12.43 13.20 25.61
CA GLU A 508 12.49 14.34 24.68
C GLU A 508 12.39 13.87 23.23
N LEU A 509 13.18 12.87 22.84
CA LEU A 509 13.21 12.38 21.48
C LEU A 509 11.90 11.69 21.08
N ALA A 510 11.29 10.92 21.98
CA ALA A 510 9.98 10.30 21.72
C ALA A 510 8.86 11.35 21.58
N ARG A 511 8.87 12.39 22.43
CA ARG A 511 7.93 13.50 22.33
C ARG A 511 8.09 14.26 21.02
N LEU A 512 9.33 14.62 20.65
CA LEU A 512 9.63 15.32 19.41
C LEU A 512 9.32 14.48 18.18
N ALA A 513 9.52 13.16 18.24
CA ALA A 513 9.04 12.26 17.20
C ALA A 513 7.54 12.46 16.97
N GLY A 514 6.75 12.59 18.05
CA GLY A 514 5.33 12.92 17.97
C GLY A 514 5.04 14.26 17.27
N ASP A 515 5.89 15.27 17.40
CA ASP A 515 5.71 16.59 16.79
C ASP A 515 6.00 16.59 15.28
N ILE A 516 7.02 15.83 14.83
CA ILE A 516 7.53 15.90 13.47
C ILE A 516 7.18 14.68 12.60
N ALA A 517 6.59 13.64 13.21
CA ALA A 517 6.23 12.44 12.47
C ALA A 517 4.98 12.62 11.61
N THR A 518 4.90 11.81 10.57
CA THR A 518 3.72 11.66 9.73
C THR A 518 3.58 10.20 9.27
N THR A 519 2.41 9.81 8.80
CA THR A 519 2.23 8.50 8.16
C THR A 519 3.11 8.40 6.91
N ILE A 520 3.57 7.19 6.58
CA ILE A 520 4.13 6.87 5.26
C ILE A 520 3.12 6.14 4.37
N PHE A 521 1.84 6.15 4.78
CA PHE A 521 0.68 5.73 3.99
C PHE A 521 0.56 4.21 3.76
N HIS A 522 0.91 3.41 4.76
CA HIS A 522 0.92 1.94 4.69
C HIS A 522 -0.13 1.26 5.60
N PRO A 523 -1.41 1.74 5.71
CA PRO A 523 -2.37 1.11 6.59
C PRO A 523 -2.69 -0.32 6.17
N VAL A 524 -2.67 -1.23 7.17
CA VAL A 524 -2.97 -2.66 7.02
C VAL A 524 -3.73 -3.21 8.24
N GLY A 525 -4.21 -4.43 8.17
CA GLY A 525 -4.61 -5.21 9.33
C GLY A 525 -6.07 -5.08 9.77
N THR A 526 -6.85 -4.19 9.20
CA THR A 526 -8.21 -3.83 9.65
C THR A 526 -9.29 -4.89 9.36
N THR A 527 -8.94 -5.91 8.61
CA THR A 527 -9.75 -7.09 8.30
C THR A 527 -8.86 -8.34 8.34
N LYS A 528 -8.00 -8.44 9.37
CA LYS A 528 -6.89 -9.39 9.42
C LYS A 528 -7.33 -10.83 9.21
N MET A 529 -6.50 -11.62 8.53
CA MET A 529 -6.61 -13.06 8.48
C MET A 529 -6.06 -13.68 9.77
N GLY A 530 -6.52 -14.89 10.10
CA GLY A 530 -6.02 -15.62 11.27
C GLY A 530 -6.49 -17.07 11.32
N SER A 531 -5.99 -17.82 12.32
CA SER A 531 -6.39 -19.18 12.59
C SER A 531 -7.84 -19.27 13.07
N ALA A 532 -8.44 -20.46 13.04
CA ALA A 532 -9.82 -20.69 13.49
C ALA A 532 -10.08 -20.22 14.93
N ASP A 533 -9.06 -20.31 15.79
CA ASP A 533 -9.13 -19.95 17.20
C ASP A 533 -8.92 -18.45 17.49
N ASP A 534 -8.51 -17.67 16.48
CA ASP A 534 -8.35 -16.23 16.63
C ASP A 534 -9.70 -15.52 16.54
N ALA A 535 -10.26 -15.16 17.69
CA ALA A 535 -11.55 -14.45 17.79
C ALA A 535 -11.55 -13.08 17.09
N MET A 536 -10.38 -12.48 16.88
CA MET A 536 -10.22 -11.19 16.19
C MET A 536 -9.94 -11.33 14.69
N ALA A 537 -9.86 -12.55 14.15
CA ALA A 537 -9.70 -12.73 12.71
C ALA A 537 -11.02 -12.47 11.97
N VAL A 538 -10.98 -11.61 10.96
CA VAL A 538 -12.11 -11.25 10.11
C VAL A 538 -12.26 -12.24 8.97
N VAL A 539 -11.15 -12.67 8.40
CA VAL A 539 -11.10 -13.64 7.31
C VAL A 539 -10.27 -14.87 7.71
N ASP A 540 -10.57 -16.00 7.07
CA ASP A 540 -9.72 -17.19 7.18
C ASP A 540 -8.44 -17.06 6.34
N SER A 541 -7.60 -18.13 6.33
CA SER A 541 -6.35 -18.15 5.56
C SER A 541 -6.56 -18.08 4.04
N HIS A 542 -7.77 -18.36 3.55
CA HIS A 542 -8.18 -18.22 2.16
C HIS A 542 -8.95 -16.91 1.88
N LEU A 543 -8.90 -15.97 2.82
CA LEU A 543 -9.47 -14.62 2.73
C LEU A 543 -11.01 -14.57 2.67
N ARG A 544 -11.70 -15.64 3.05
CA ARG A 544 -13.16 -15.69 3.14
C ARG A 544 -13.62 -15.05 4.46
N VAL A 545 -14.63 -14.18 4.39
CA VAL A 545 -15.19 -13.52 5.58
C VAL A 545 -15.88 -14.57 6.46
N ARG A 546 -15.50 -14.60 7.73
CA ARG A 546 -16.00 -15.60 8.67
C ARG A 546 -17.50 -15.50 8.90
N GLY A 547 -18.19 -16.61 8.65
CA GLY A 547 -19.63 -16.75 8.85
C GLY A 547 -20.50 -16.14 7.76
N ILE A 548 -19.90 -15.62 6.68
CA ILE A 548 -20.62 -15.08 5.51
C ILE A 548 -20.13 -15.80 4.25
N ARG A 549 -20.99 -16.60 3.64
CA ARG A 549 -20.67 -17.27 2.37
C ARG A 549 -20.67 -16.27 1.20
N GLY A 550 -19.89 -16.54 0.15
CA GLY A 550 -19.85 -15.73 -1.06
C GLY A 550 -19.24 -14.34 -0.88
N LEU A 551 -18.39 -14.16 0.15
CA LEU A 551 -17.71 -12.89 0.45
C LEU A 551 -16.26 -13.11 0.84
N ARG A 552 -15.36 -12.39 0.16
CA ARG A 552 -13.93 -12.26 0.54
C ARG A 552 -13.53 -10.81 0.74
N VAL A 553 -12.44 -10.64 1.48
CA VAL A 553 -11.67 -9.39 1.49
C VAL A 553 -10.29 -9.69 0.91
N VAL A 554 -9.89 -8.93 -0.12
CA VAL A 554 -8.61 -9.10 -0.79
C VAL A 554 -7.95 -7.73 -0.95
N ASP A 555 -7.32 -7.24 0.08
CA ASP A 555 -6.53 -5.99 0.08
C ASP A 555 -5.55 -5.97 1.26
N ALA A 556 -4.90 -4.84 1.50
CA ALA A 556 -3.94 -4.70 2.59
C ALA A 556 -4.57 -4.90 4.00
N GLY A 557 -5.89 -4.78 4.13
CA GLY A 557 -6.60 -4.98 5.39
C GLY A 557 -6.46 -6.40 5.93
N VAL A 558 -6.19 -7.40 5.09
CA VAL A 558 -6.10 -8.81 5.52
C VAL A 558 -4.77 -9.18 6.17
N MET A 559 -3.73 -8.35 6.02
CA MET A 559 -2.42 -8.61 6.61
C MET A 559 -2.51 -8.65 8.13
N PRO A 560 -2.15 -9.76 8.81
CA PRO A 560 -2.24 -9.82 10.27
C PRO A 560 -1.17 -8.97 10.96
N LEU A 561 0.01 -8.90 10.35
CA LEU A 561 1.12 -8.02 10.69
C LEU A 561 1.59 -7.26 9.45
N ILE A 562 1.98 -6.01 9.64
CA ILE A 562 2.53 -5.18 8.58
C ILE A 562 3.87 -5.74 8.08
N THR A 563 4.10 -5.72 6.77
CA THR A 563 5.37 -6.16 6.18
C THR A 563 6.46 -5.10 6.34
N SER A 564 7.72 -5.52 6.42
CA SER A 564 8.89 -4.65 6.62
C SER A 564 9.22 -3.86 5.35
N GLY A 565 8.38 -2.88 5.01
CA GLY A 565 8.52 -2.01 3.84
C GLY A 565 7.19 -1.56 3.26
N ASN A 566 7.22 -1.04 2.02
CA ASN A 566 6.04 -0.56 1.32
C ASN A 566 5.05 -1.69 1.02
N THR A 567 3.76 -1.48 1.21
CA THR A 567 2.73 -2.52 1.23
C THR A 567 2.06 -2.83 -0.11
N ASN A 568 2.44 -2.12 -1.19
CA ASN A 568 1.78 -2.31 -2.50
C ASN A 568 2.08 -3.69 -3.12
N SER A 569 3.35 -4.12 -3.14
CA SER A 569 3.72 -5.43 -3.71
C SER A 569 3.22 -6.61 -2.87
N PRO A 570 3.27 -6.59 -1.52
CA PRO A 570 2.57 -7.56 -0.69
C PRO A 570 1.07 -7.67 -1.01
N THR A 571 0.39 -6.55 -1.26
CA THR A 571 -1.03 -6.56 -1.66
C THR A 571 -1.25 -7.23 -3.03
N LEU A 572 -0.34 -7.05 -3.99
CA LEU A 572 -0.40 -7.77 -5.28
C LEU A 572 -0.20 -9.28 -5.08
N MET A 573 0.74 -9.69 -4.24
CA MET A 573 0.98 -11.09 -3.90
C MET A 573 -0.26 -11.74 -3.26
N VAL A 574 -0.90 -11.06 -2.31
CA VAL A 574 -2.18 -11.49 -1.70
C VAL A 574 -3.26 -11.67 -2.76
N ALA A 575 -3.37 -10.72 -3.69
CA ALA A 575 -4.35 -10.79 -4.77
C ALA A 575 -4.08 -11.93 -5.78
N GLU A 576 -2.82 -12.24 -6.07
CA GLU A 576 -2.47 -13.41 -6.91
C GLU A 576 -2.90 -14.71 -6.26
N LYS A 577 -2.61 -14.90 -4.95
CA LYS A 577 -3.06 -16.07 -4.20
C LYS A 577 -4.59 -16.19 -4.18
N ALA A 578 -5.26 -15.08 -3.90
CA ALA A 578 -6.72 -15.04 -3.91
C ALA A 578 -7.30 -15.44 -5.29
N ALA A 579 -6.69 -14.95 -6.38
CA ALA A 579 -7.12 -15.30 -7.74
C ALA A 579 -7.05 -16.81 -8.00
N GLU A 580 -5.98 -17.47 -7.52
CA GLU A 580 -5.84 -18.91 -7.63
C GLU A 580 -6.93 -19.64 -6.83
N TRP A 581 -7.12 -19.29 -5.57
CA TRP A 581 -8.12 -19.93 -4.71
C TRP A 581 -9.55 -19.75 -5.22
N ILE A 582 -9.89 -18.54 -5.70
CA ILE A 582 -11.21 -18.26 -6.28
C ILE A 582 -11.44 -19.11 -7.54
N GLN A 583 -10.43 -19.22 -8.42
CA GLN A 583 -10.53 -20.03 -9.65
C GLN A 583 -10.56 -21.54 -9.36
N ALA A 584 -9.93 -21.97 -8.27
CA ALA A 584 -9.98 -23.37 -7.81
C ALA A 584 -11.28 -23.70 -7.05
N GLY A 585 -12.10 -22.70 -6.70
CA GLY A 585 -13.33 -22.89 -5.91
C GLY A 585 -13.07 -23.21 -4.43
N VAL A 586 -11.91 -22.82 -3.89
CA VAL A 586 -11.47 -23.11 -2.52
C VAL A 586 -11.72 -21.93 -1.58
#